data_9fc0c2d1710717b844667dd66a9bed72
#
_entry.id   9fc0c2d1710717b844667dd66a9bed72
#
_cell.length_a   1.000
_cell.length_b   1.000
_cell.length_c   1.000
_cell.angle_alpha   90.00
_cell.angle_beta   90.00
_cell.angle_gamma   90.00
#
_symmetry.space_group_name_H-M   'P 1'
#
loop_
_entity.id
_entity.type
_entity.pdbx_description
1 polymer ?
#
loop_
_entity_poly.entity_id
_entity_poly.type
_entity_poly.pdbx_seq_one_letter_code
_entity_poly.pdbx_strand_id
1 'polypeptide(L)'
;MREFPVVIAGGGPVGMTLARDLARRGIRTLLVERNPTTTRHPKMDITNARSMELFRRLGLAEALRAVAVPEANCFDVSWITGLSGHELHRF
;
A
#
# COMPACT_ATOMS: atom_id res chain seq x y z
N MET A 1 33.10 4.89 -6.10
CA MET A 1 32.12 4.08 -5.34
C MET A 1 30.81 4.85 -5.26
N ARG A 2 29.69 4.17 -5.47
CA ARG A 2 28.38 4.82 -5.28
C ARG A 2 27.99 4.69 -3.82
N GLU A 3 27.69 5.80 -3.21
CA GLU A 3 27.21 5.86 -1.82
C GLU A 3 25.71 6.19 -1.81
N PHE A 4 24.98 5.49 -0.97
CA PHE A 4 23.58 5.73 -0.75
C PHE A 4 23.36 6.05 0.73
N PRO A 5 22.87 7.26 1.06
CA PRO A 5 22.61 7.62 2.45
C PRO A 5 21.51 6.76 3.09
N VAL A 6 20.64 6.16 2.28
CA VAL A 6 19.57 5.29 2.76
C VAL A 6 19.51 4.01 1.95
N VAL A 7 19.38 2.89 2.64
CA VAL A 7 19.13 1.58 2.04
C VAL A 7 17.80 1.05 2.59
N ILE A 8 16.91 0.67 1.69
CA ILE A 8 15.61 0.06 2.04
C ILE A 8 15.67 -1.43 1.70
N ALA A 9 15.49 -2.26 2.69
CA ALA A 9 15.41 -3.71 2.50
C ALA A 9 13.94 -4.13 2.37
N GLY A 10 13.54 -4.48 1.16
CA GLY A 10 12.19 -4.90 0.83
C GLY A 10 11.47 -3.95 -0.13
N GLY A 11 10.97 -4.51 -1.24
CA GLY A 11 10.23 -3.82 -2.30
C GLY A 11 8.71 -3.98 -2.19
N GLY A 12 8.19 -4.16 -0.98
CA GLY A 12 6.76 -4.18 -0.73
C GLY A 12 6.15 -2.76 -0.71
N PRO A 13 4.84 -2.64 -0.40
CA PRO A 13 4.16 -1.34 -0.40
C PRO A 13 4.81 -0.30 0.52
N VAL A 14 5.26 -0.72 1.70
CA VAL A 14 5.90 0.18 2.67
C VAL A 14 7.26 0.66 2.16
N GLY A 15 8.10 -0.26 1.70
CA GLY A 15 9.43 0.07 1.18
C GLY A 15 9.37 0.96 -0.06
N MET A 16 8.49 0.66 -0.99
CA MET A 16 8.29 1.46 -2.20
C MET A 16 7.73 2.86 -1.88
N THR A 17 6.82 2.96 -0.92
CA THR A 17 6.27 4.25 -0.48
C THR A 17 7.36 5.12 0.14
N LEU A 18 8.20 4.54 0.99
CA LEU A 18 9.34 5.24 1.58
C LEU A 18 10.33 5.70 0.51
N ALA A 19 10.66 4.81 -0.44
CA ALA A 19 11.58 5.16 -1.53
C ALA A 19 11.05 6.35 -2.35
N ARG A 20 9.77 6.37 -2.67
CA ARG A 20 9.15 7.47 -3.40
C ARG A 20 9.16 8.78 -2.60
N ASP A 21 8.86 8.73 -1.31
CA ASP A 21 8.87 9.92 -0.47
C ASP A 21 10.27 10.49 -0.31
N LEU A 22 11.27 9.64 -0.12
CA LEU A 22 12.67 10.06 -0.06
C LEU A 22 13.15 10.65 -1.40
N ALA A 23 12.77 10.05 -2.52
CA ALA A 23 13.08 10.56 -3.84
C ALA A 23 12.52 11.97 -4.08
N ARG A 24 11.29 12.23 -3.66
CA ARG A 24 10.68 13.57 -3.73
C ARG A 24 11.44 14.61 -2.91
N ARG A 25 12.17 14.18 -1.90
CA ARG A 25 13.00 15.03 -1.05
C ARG A 25 14.43 15.13 -1.56
N GLY A 26 14.75 14.54 -2.71
CA GLY A 26 16.07 14.54 -3.31
C GLY A 26 17.08 13.64 -2.59
N ILE A 27 16.61 12.71 -1.77
CA ILE A 27 17.47 11.78 -1.03
C ILE A 27 17.68 10.53 -1.88
N ARG A 28 18.94 10.27 -2.24
CA ARG A 28 19.29 9.06 -2.98
C ARG A 28 19.10 7.83 -2.10
N THR A 29 18.41 6.85 -2.62
CA THR A 29 18.03 5.66 -1.87
C THR A 29 18.29 4.43 -2.71
N LEU A 30 18.83 3.39 -2.09
CA LEU A 30 18.93 2.06 -2.68
C LEU A 30 17.83 1.19 -2.10
N LEU A 31 16.94 0.68 -2.95
CA LEU A 31 15.94 -0.31 -2.56
C LEU A 31 16.40 -1.68 -3.03
N VAL A 32 16.41 -2.64 -2.14
CA VAL A 32 16.82 -4.02 -2.39
C VAL A 32 15.63 -4.95 -2.19
N GLU A 33 15.30 -5.73 -3.21
CA GLU A 33 14.22 -6.72 -3.16
C GLU A 33 14.78 -8.09 -3.55
N ARG A 34 14.48 -9.11 -2.75
CA ARG A 34 14.95 -10.48 -2.99
C ARG A 34 14.18 -11.21 -4.10
N ASN A 35 12.94 -10.82 -4.34
CA ASN A 35 12.10 -11.46 -5.34
C ASN A 35 12.23 -10.74 -6.68
N PRO A 36 12.25 -11.48 -7.80
CA PRO A 36 12.42 -10.88 -9.13
C PRO A 36 11.17 -10.15 -9.63
N THR A 37 10.03 -10.36 -9.02
CA THR A 37 8.74 -9.77 -9.41
C THR A 37 7.84 -9.55 -8.20
N THR A 38 6.70 -8.91 -8.42
CA THR A 38 5.68 -8.69 -7.40
C THR A 38 5.09 -10.00 -6.89
N THR A 39 4.50 -9.98 -5.69
CA THR A 39 3.87 -11.16 -5.11
C THR A 39 2.70 -11.65 -5.96
N ARG A 40 2.58 -12.95 -6.10
CA ARG A 40 1.46 -13.59 -6.82
C ARG A 40 0.20 -13.71 -5.97
N HIS A 41 0.37 -13.71 -4.65
CA HIS A 41 -0.74 -13.79 -3.70
C HIS A 41 -0.90 -12.46 -2.99
N PRO A 42 -2.13 -11.94 -2.89
CA PRO A 42 -2.39 -10.71 -2.15
C PRO A 42 -1.98 -10.88 -0.68
N LYS A 43 -1.23 -9.91 -0.17
CA LYS A 43 -0.89 -9.80 1.26
C LYS A 43 -1.62 -8.65 1.94
N MET A 44 -2.26 -7.81 1.15
CA MET A 44 -3.06 -6.69 1.58
C MET A 44 -4.16 -6.49 0.54
N ASP A 45 -5.39 -6.34 0.97
CA ASP A 45 -6.54 -6.12 0.08
C ASP A 45 -7.28 -4.81 0.37
N ILE A 46 -7.08 -4.21 1.52
CA ILE A 46 -7.77 -2.98 1.90
C ILE A 46 -6.75 -1.89 2.25
N THR A 47 -6.98 -0.71 1.67
CA THR A 47 -6.22 0.50 2.00
C THR A 47 -7.15 1.50 2.69
N ASN A 48 -6.83 1.88 3.92
CA ASN A 48 -7.66 2.78 4.70
C ASN A 48 -7.55 4.24 4.23
N ALA A 49 -8.46 5.10 4.74
CA ALA A 49 -8.53 6.50 4.36
C ALA A 49 -7.22 7.27 4.65
N ARG A 50 -6.58 6.99 5.78
CA ARG A 50 -5.31 7.65 6.13
C ARG A 50 -4.19 7.32 5.14
N SER A 51 -4.07 6.06 4.76
CA SER A 51 -3.10 5.65 3.74
C SER A 51 -3.39 6.30 2.40
N MET A 52 -4.66 6.40 2.00
CA MET A 52 -5.04 7.07 0.76
C MET A 52 -4.73 8.58 0.78
N GLU A 53 -4.85 9.25 1.92
CA GLU A 53 -4.41 10.65 2.07
C GLU A 53 -2.90 10.80 1.83
N LEU A 54 -2.10 9.89 2.39
CA LEU A 54 -0.66 9.87 2.18
C LEU A 54 -0.31 9.59 0.70
N PHE A 55 -1.00 8.65 0.07
CA PHE A 55 -0.82 8.36 -1.35
C PHE A 55 -1.24 9.52 -2.25
N ARG A 56 -2.26 10.29 -1.85
CA ARG A 56 -2.64 11.51 -2.56
C ARG A 56 -1.50 12.54 -2.53
N ARG A 57 -0.85 12.72 -1.40
CA ARG A 57 0.33 13.59 -1.28
C ARG A 57 1.47 13.14 -2.19
N LEU A 58 1.61 11.85 -2.39
CA LEU A 58 2.63 11.25 -3.26
C LEU A 58 2.21 11.22 -4.74
N GLY A 59 1.00 11.67 -5.06
CA GLY A 59 0.47 11.65 -6.42
C GLY A 59 0.08 10.26 -6.92
N LEU A 60 -0.22 9.31 -6.02
CA LEU A 60 -0.50 7.91 -6.33
C LEU A 60 -1.98 7.52 -6.21
N ALA A 61 -2.82 8.37 -5.62
CA ALA A 61 -4.21 8.01 -5.29
C ALA A 61 -5.02 7.61 -6.52
N GLU A 62 -4.94 8.37 -7.61
CA GLU A 62 -5.68 8.08 -8.84
C GLU A 62 -5.21 6.78 -9.51
N ALA A 63 -3.91 6.54 -9.55
CA ALA A 63 -3.36 5.31 -10.10
C ALA A 63 -3.81 4.08 -9.29
N LEU A 64 -3.87 4.18 -7.95
CA LEU A 64 -4.37 3.13 -7.10
C LEU A 64 -5.87 2.86 -7.32
N ARG A 65 -6.67 3.92 -7.43
CA ARG A 65 -8.10 3.78 -7.72
C ARG A 65 -8.37 3.15 -9.07
N ALA A 66 -7.55 3.45 -10.06
CA ALA A 66 -7.70 2.91 -11.41
C ALA A 66 -7.56 1.38 -11.48
N VAL A 67 -6.76 0.79 -10.56
CA VAL A 67 -6.54 -0.67 -10.50
C VAL A 67 -7.31 -1.35 -9.36
N ALA A 68 -7.98 -0.58 -8.52
CA ALA A 68 -8.77 -1.09 -7.41
C ALA A 68 -10.12 -1.66 -7.90
N VAL A 69 -10.80 -2.36 -7.00
CA VAL A 69 -12.19 -2.79 -7.24
C VAL A 69 -13.05 -1.55 -7.48
N PRO A 70 -13.83 -1.49 -8.57
CA PRO A 70 -14.72 -0.36 -8.84
C PRO A 70 -15.67 -0.09 -7.68
N GLU A 71 -15.96 1.17 -7.40
CA GLU A 71 -16.82 1.56 -6.28
C GLU A 71 -18.19 0.88 -6.32
N ALA A 72 -18.76 0.70 -7.51
CA ALA A 72 -20.03 -0.01 -7.68
C ALA A 72 -19.98 -1.48 -7.24
N ASN A 73 -18.78 -2.07 -7.17
CA ASN A 73 -18.57 -3.46 -6.76
C ASN A 73 -17.89 -3.58 -5.39
N CYS A 74 -17.73 -2.46 -4.69
CA CYS A 74 -17.20 -2.49 -3.33
C CYS A 74 -18.20 -3.16 -2.38
N PHE A 75 -17.64 -3.85 -1.40
CA PHE A 75 -18.41 -4.49 -0.33
C PHE A 75 -17.88 -4.01 1.01
N ASP A 76 -18.76 -4.07 1.99
CA ASP A 76 -18.45 -3.60 3.33
C ASP A 76 -17.52 -4.56 4.07
N VAL A 77 -16.81 -4.02 5.03
CA VAL A 77 -16.08 -4.81 6.02
C VAL A 77 -16.92 -4.89 7.29
N SER A 78 -17.28 -6.09 7.68
CA SER A 78 -18.13 -6.34 8.84
C SER A 78 -17.36 -7.10 9.92
N TRP A 79 -17.51 -6.66 11.14
CA TRP A 79 -17.01 -7.35 12.34
C TRP A 79 -18.15 -8.12 12.93
N ILE A 80 -18.03 -9.43 13.00
CA ILE A 80 -19.10 -10.33 13.42
C ILE A 80 -18.61 -11.28 14.51
N THR A 81 -19.53 -11.79 15.31
CA THR A 81 -19.23 -12.82 16.32
C THR A 81 -19.08 -14.20 15.71
N GLY A 82 -19.61 -14.43 14.50
CA GLY A 82 -19.56 -15.65 13.74
C GLY A 82 -20.46 -15.53 12.52
N LEU A 83 -20.38 -16.48 11.58
CA LEU A 83 -21.16 -16.43 10.32
C LEU A 83 -22.67 -16.35 10.52
N SER A 84 -23.17 -16.99 11.58
CA SER A 84 -24.57 -16.93 11.98
C SER A 84 -24.82 -16.09 13.24
N GLY A 85 -23.83 -15.33 13.66
CA GLY A 85 -23.87 -14.53 14.87
C GLY A 85 -24.36 -13.10 14.65
N HIS A 86 -23.89 -12.21 15.50
CA HIS A 86 -24.27 -10.80 15.48
C HIS A 86 -23.22 -9.94 14.80
N GLU A 87 -23.67 -8.93 14.06
CA GLU A 87 -22.79 -7.88 13.54
C GLU A 87 -22.46 -6.89 14.66
N LEU A 88 -21.16 -6.67 14.88
CA LEU A 88 -20.66 -5.74 15.89
C LEU A 88 -20.41 -4.36 15.30
N HIS A 89 -19.88 -4.32 14.10
CA HIS A 89 -19.54 -3.08 13.39
C HIS A 89 -19.42 -3.33 11.90
N ARG A 90 -19.71 -2.28 11.10
CA ARG A 90 -19.57 -2.28 9.64
C ARG A 90 -19.04 -0.94 9.18
N PHE A 91 -18.13 -0.97 8.19
CA PHE A 91 -17.68 0.22 7.45
C PHE A 91 -17.29 -0.10 6.00
#